data_1d7185c8170116f067b63ef64f61ce72
#
_entry.id   1d7185c8170116f067b63ef64f61ce72
#
_cell.length_a   1.000
_cell.length_b   1.000
_cell.length_c   1.000
_cell.angle_alpha   90.00
_cell.angle_beta   90.00
_cell.angle_gamma   90.00
#
_symmetry.space_group_name_H-M   'P 1'
#
loop_
_entity.id
_entity.type
_entity.pdbx_description
1 polymer ?
#
loop_
_entity_poly.entity_id
_entity_poly.type
_entity_poly.pdbx_seq_one_letter_code
_entity_poly.pdbx_strand_id
1 'polypeptide(L)'
;DLMGGQFRINFLEAKRWDVGDDRDDDPTVPNAFRQQSPLSQHISFLKDFFRAYKPFTHQQVDTLELMLERLYRKWGISDKTNFSAMGPEDWPIAEDLYAVLEDAYEHYDREDSPLYPRELLRELLLGLHSMCRGAESVYFNGRTNITSARFLVFGVKDLIHANSSVKDALLFNLLSYLSDQLLTKGNT
;
A
#
# COMPACT_ATOMS: atom_id res chain seq x y z
N ASP A 1 24.58 10.01 12.55
CA ASP A 1 23.92 11.27 12.23
C ASP A 1 22.41 11.05 12.28
N LEU A 2 21.80 11.41 13.41
CA LEU A 2 20.38 11.27 13.65
C LEU A 2 19.53 12.26 12.82
N MET A 3 20.15 13.13 12.05
CA MET A 3 19.51 14.21 11.30
C MET A 3 19.43 13.94 9.80
N GLY A 4 20.04 12.88 9.28
CA GLY A 4 20.11 12.61 7.85
C GLY A 4 19.19 11.52 7.35
N GLY A 5 18.50 10.80 8.22
CA GLY A 5 17.61 9.72 7.84
C GLY A 5 16.19 10.22 7.61
N GLN A 6 15.76 10.27 6.35
CA GLN A 6 14.36 10.52 6.07
C GLN A 6 13.49 9.38 6.59
N PHE A 7 12.44 9.77 7.26
CA PHE A 7 11.39 8.93 7.78
C PHE A 7 10.57 8.32 6.65
N ARG A 8 10.39 7.01 6.69
CA ARG A 8 9.66 6.32 5.64
C ARG A 8 8.84 5.16 6.17
N ILE A 9 7.61 5.08 5.72
CA ILE A 9 6.75 3.92 5.86
C ILE A 9 6.42 3.43 4.48
N ASN A 10 6.74 2.16 4.20
CA ASN A 10 6.34 1.53 2.95
C ASN A 10 4.84 1.25 2.97
N PHE A 11 4.07 1.98 2.18
CA PHE A 11 2.62 1.79 2.10
C PHE A 11 2.23 0.43 1.49
N LEU A 12 3.12 -0.20 0.74
CA LEU A 12 2.91 -1.53 0.14
C LEU A 12 3.18 -2.68 1.12
N GLU A 13 3.81 -2.41 2.24
CA GLU A 13 3.94 -3.37 3.34
C GLU A 13 2.58 -3.53 4.03
N ALA A 14 2.03 -4.77 3.99
CA ALA A 14 0.73 -5.01 4.57
C ALA A 14 0.73 -4.79 6.08
N LYS A 15 -0.25 -4.05 6.55
CA LYS A 15 -0.49 -3.89 7.97
C LYS A 15 -1.15 -5.16 8.50
N ARG A 16 -0.84 -5.49 9.75
CA ARG A 16 -1.53 -6.58 10.47
C ARG A 16 -2.88 -6.04 10.95
N TRP A 17 -3.84 -6.06 10.07
CA TRP A 17 -5.22 -5.91 10.50
C TRP A 17 -5.52 -7.09 11.43
N ASP A 18 -6.18 -6.80 12.53
CA ASP A 18 -6.54 -7.82 13.51
C ASP A 18 -6.97 -9.10 12.78
N VAL A 19 -6.16 -10.13 12.88
CA VAL A 19 -6.54 -11.47 12.45
C VAL A 19 -7.58 -11.87 13.49
N GLY A 20 -8.81 -11.49 13.19
CA GLY A 20 -9.91 -11.76 14.11
C GLY A 20 -9.85 -13.19 14.54
N ASP A 21 -9.95 -13.31 15.85
CA ASP A 21 -10.44 -14.42 16.60
C ASP A 21 -10.76 -15.67 15.74
N ASP A 22 -10.29 -16.83 16.13
CA ASP A 22 -10.49 -18.17 15.55
C ASP A 22 -11.96 -18.55 15.18
N ARG A 23 -12.83 -17.54 15.02
CA ARG A 23 -14.24 -17.71 14.63
C ARG A 23 -14.45 -17.90 13.14
N ASP A 24 -13.39 -17.81 12.33
CA ASP A 24 -13.51 -17.99 10.88
C ASP A 24 -13.83 -19.42 10.44
N ASP A 25 -13.73 -20.39 11.37
CA ASP A 25 -14.06 -21.79 11.12
C ASP A 25 -15.48 -22.20 11.56
N ASP A 26 -16.31 -21.24 11.98
CA ASP A 26 -17.71 -21.56 12.32
C ASP A 26 -18.52 -21.74 11.02
N PRO A 27 -18.91 -22.98 10.68
CA PRO A 27 -19.66 -23.25 9.45
C PRO A 27 -21.08 -22.66 9.46
N THR A 28 -21.52 -22.08 10.59
CA THR A 28 -22.85 -21.48 10.72
C THR A 28 -22.86 -20.02 10.29
N VAL A 29 -21.69 -19.39 10.11
CA VAL A 29 -21.59 -18.00 9.64
C VAL A 29 -21.73 -17.94 8.11
N PRO A 30 -22.74 -17.23 7.58
CA PRO A 30 -22.87 -17.05 6.14
C PRO A 30 -21.60 -16.47 5.50
N ASN A 31 -21.23 -16.97 4.33
CA ASN A 31 -20.02 -16.51 3.60
C ASN A 31 -19.95 -14.98 3.42
N ALA A 32 -21.08 -14.29 3.39
CA ALA A 32 -21.15 -12.82 3.28
C ALA A 32 -20.58 -12.09 4.52
N PHE A 33 -20.46 -12.77 5.64
CA PHE A 33 -19.94 -12.20 6.89
C PHE A 33 -18.55 -12.70 7.26
N ARG A 34 -17.95 -13.56 6.40
CA ARG A 34 -16.56 -13.96 6.59
C ARG A 34 -15.64 -12.76 6.36
N GLN A 35 -14.68 -12.60 7.24
CA GLN A 35 -13.69 -11.54 7.09
C GLN A 35 -12.93 -11.71 5.77
N GLN A 36 -12.65 -10.59 5.11
CA GLN A 36 -11.75 -10.57 3.97
C GLN A 36 -10.37 -11.07 4.39
N SER A 37 -9.66 -11.72 3.47
CA SER A 37 -8.27 -12.09 3.71
C SER A 37 -7.40 -10.88 4.06
N PRO A 38 -6.30 -11.05 4.81
CA PRO A 38 -5.38 -9.94 5.12
C PRO A 38 -4.89 -9.19 3.89
N LEU A 39 -4.61 -9.90 2.79
CA LEU A 39 -4.21 -9.26 1.54
C LEU A 39 -5.33 -8.42 0.94
N SER A 40 -6.56 -8.93 0.90
CA SER A 40 -7.72 -8.18 0.40
C SER A 40 -8.00 -6.95 1.24
N GLN A 41 -7.88 -7.03 2.56
CA GLN A 41 -7.99 -5.88 3.46
C GLN A 41 -6.92 -4.83 3.17
N HIS A 42 -5.68 -5.27 2.95
CA HIS A 42 -4.59 -4.37 2.62
C HIS A 42 -4.78 -3.69 1.26
N ILE A 43 -5.25 -4.41 0.25
CA ILE A 43 -5.56 -3.82 -1.07
C ILE A 43 -6.69 -2.80 -0.94
N SER A 44 -7.72 -3.08 -0.14
CA SER A 44 -8.77 -2.09 0.16
C SER A 44 -8.22 -0.84 0.83
N PHE A 45 -7.31 -1.00 1.78
CA PHE A 45 -6.57 0.12 2.40
C PHE A 45 -5.80 0.92 1.35
N LEU A 46 -5.09 0.26 0.44
CA LEU A 46 -4.32 0.92 -0.61
C LEU A 46 -5.20 1.74 -1.55
N LYS A 47 -6.39 1.24 -1.88
CA LYS A 47 -7.36 2.01 -2.70
C LYS A 47 -7.71 3.34 -2.01
N ASP A 48 -7.97 3.31 -0.72
CA ASP A 48 -8.26 4.53 0.06
C ASP A 48 -7.01 5.42 0.20
N PHE A 49 -5.84 4.84 0.38
CA PHE A 49 -4.56 5.55 0.39
C PHE A 49 -4.33 6.34 -0.91
N PHE A 50 -4.54 5.72 -2.06
CA PHE A 50 -4.37 6.39 -3.35
C PHE A 50 -5.42 7.47 -3.58
N ARG A 51 -6.66 7.28 -3.12
CA ARG A 51 -7.69 8.32 -3.16
C ARG A 51 -7.34 9.52 -2.27
N ALA A 52 -6.69 9.29 -1.14
CA ALA A 52 -6.18 10.36 -0.28
C ALA A 52 -5.01 11.10 -0.93
N TYR A 53 -4.20 10.40 -1.72
CA TYR A 53 -3.06 10.99 -2.43
C TYR A 53 -3.50 11.92 -3.56
N LYS A 54 -4.41 11.46 -4.42
CA LYS A 54 -4.95 12.24 -5.56
C LYS A 54 -6.41 11.87 -5.82
N PRO A 55 -7.18 12.77 -6.43
CA PRO A 55 -8.57 12.51 -6.78
C PRO A 55 -8.68 11.60 -8.03
N PHE A 56 -8.13 10.41 -7.94
CA PHE A 56 -8.24 9.41 -8.99
C PHE A 56 -9.71 9.03 -9.24
N THR A 57 -10.05 8.78 -10.51
CA THR A 57 -11.38 8.27 -10.87
C THR A 57 -11.56 6.83 -10.39
N HIS A 58 -12.81 6.36 -10.34
CA HIS A 58 -13.09 4.96 -10.01
C HIS A 58 -12.38 3.99 -10.97
N GLN A 59 -12.37 4.30 -12.27
CA GLN A 59 -11.70 3.47 -13.27
C GLN A 59 -10.18 3.41 -13.06
N GLN A 60 -9.57 4.53 -12.69
CA GLN A 60 -8.14 4.59 -12.37
C GLN A 60 -7.84 3.75 -11.12
N VAL A 61 -8.63 3.86 -10.07
CA VAL A 61 -8.45 3.08 -8.84
C VAL A 61 -8.67 1.59 -9.08
N ASP A 62 -9.68 1.22 -9.87
CA ASP A 62 -9.96 -0.19 -10.20
C ASP A 62 -8.83 -0.79 -11.05
N THR A 63 -8.29 -0.03 -11.99
CA THR A 63 -7.11 -0.45 -12.77
C THR A 63 -5.89 -0.62 -11.87
N LEU A 64 -5.71 0.31 -10.94
CA LEU A 64 -4.61 0.24 -9.96
C LEU A 64 -4.75 -0.98 -9.05
N GLU A 65 -5.96 -1.35 -8.65
CA GLU A 65 -6.21 -2.59 -7.90
C GLU A 65 -5.70 -3.82 -8.65
N LEU A 66 -6.01 -3.93 -9.95
CA LEU A 66 -5.52 -5.03 -10.79
C LEU A 66 -3.99 -5.05 -10.87
N MET A 67 -3.36 -3.89 -10.93
CA MET A 67 -1.89 -3.78 -10.92
C MET A 67 -1.28 -4.17 -9.57
N LEU A 68 -1.94 -3.82 -8.47
CA LEU A 68 -1.53 -4.24 -7.12
C LEU A 68 -1.63 -5.76 -6.96
N GLU A 69 -2.70 -6.37 -7.42
CA GLU A 69 -2.84 -7.83 -7.41
C GLU A 69 -1.73 -8.49 -8.21
N ARG A 70 -1.40 -7.94 -9.37
CA ARG A 70 -0.29 -8.42 -10.22
C ARG A 70 1.06 -8.27 -9.50
N LEU A 71 1.29 -7.15 -8.85
CA LEU A 71 2.49 -6.89 -8.07
C LEU A 71 2.69 -7.92 -6.95
N TYR A 72 1.67 -8.12 -6.12
CA TYR A 72 1.75 -9.06 -5.01
C TYR A 72 1.94 -10.50 -5.50
N ARG A 73 1.25 -10.89 -6.57
CA ARG A 73 1.43 -12.20 -7.19
C ARG A 73 2.87 -12.39 -7.67
N LYS A 74 3.45 -11.38 -8.30
CA LYS A 74 4.85 -11.41 -8.76
C LYS A 74 5.83 -11.60 -7.59
N TRP A 75 5.49 -11.08 -6.42
CA TRP A 75 6.27 -11.21 -5.19
C TRP A 75 5.97 -12.48 -4.39
N GLY A 76 5.10 -13.35 -4.91
CA GLY A 76 4.72 -14.59 -4.25
C GLY A 76 3.82 -14.41 -3.03
N ILE A 77 3.16 -13.26 -2.91
CA ILE A 77 2.27 -12.92 -1.81
C ILE A 77 0.83 -13.21 -2.21
N SER A 78 0.12 -13.97 -1.39
CA SER A 78 -1.27 -14.39 -1.63
C SER A 78 -2.09 -14.35 -0.34
N ASP A 79 -3.36 -14.71 -0.45
CA ASP A 79 -4.26 -14.84 0.69
C ASP A 79 -3.80 -15.87 1.74
N LYS A 80 -2.92 -16.79 1.32
CA LYS A 80 -2.37 -17.85 2.19
C LYS A 80 -1.04 -17.48 2.81
N THR A 81 -0.49 -16.32 2.49
CA THR A 81 0.81 -15.90 2.98
C THR A 81 0.73 -15.52 4.46
N ASN A 82 1.65 -16.05 5.26
CA ASN A 82 1.77 -15.67 6.66
C ASN A 82 2.53 -14.34 6.79
N PHE A 83 1.82 -13.25 6.96
CA PHE A 83 2.41 -11.90 7.08
C PHE A 83 3.27 -11.75 8.34
N SER A 84 3.00 -12.54 9.38
CA SER A 84 3.80 -12.50 10.62
C SER A 84 5.24 -12.97 10.43
N ALA A 85 5.49 -13.79 9.41
CA ALA A 85 6.82 -14.31 9.09
C ALA A 85 7.62 -13.37 8.18
N MET A 86 7.02 -12.29 7.68
CA MET A 86 7.64 -11.37 6.72
C MET A 86 8.29 -10.20 7.43
N GLY A 87 9.49 -9.85 6.98
CA GLY A 87 10.20 -8.63 7.37
C GLY A 87 10.00 -7.50 6.35
N PRO A 88 10.48 -6.29 6.65
CA PRO A 88 10.33 -5.13 5.75
C PRO A 88 10.88 -5.36 4.34
N GLU A 89 11.92 -6.18 4.19
CA GLU A 89 12.56 -6.48 2.89
C GLU A 89 11.77 -7.46 2.04
N ASP A 90 10.77 -8.12 2.59
CA ASP A 90 9.96 -9.10 1.88
C ASP A 90 8.81 -8.46 1.10
N TRP A 91 8.60 -7.17 1.28
CA TRP A 91 7.52 -6.42 0.65
C TRP A 91 8.01 -5.60 -0.55
N PRO A 92 7.18 -5.46 -1.60
CA PRO A 92 7.50 -4.53 -2.68
C PRO A 92 7.50 -3.08 -2.18
N ILE A 93 8.16 -2.22 -2.93
CA ILE A 93 8.20 -0.77 -2.69
C ILE A 93 7.55 -0.02 -3.86
N ALA A 94 7.39 1.28 -3.75
CA ALA A 94 6.73 2.11 -4.77
C ALA A 94 7.34 1.93 -6.17
N GLU A 95 8.65 1.84 -6.28
CA GLU A 95 9.35 1.57 -7.54
C GLU A 95 8.90 0.25 -8.18
N ASP A 96 8.66 -0.79 -7.38
CA ASP A 96 8.21 -2.08 -7.90
C ASP A 96 6.79 -1.99 -8.47
N LEU A 97 5.92 -1.21 -7.84
CA LEU A 97 4.59 -0.92 -8.39
C LEU A 97 4.69 -0.17 -9.71
N TYR A 98 5.55 0.85 -9.77
CA TYR A 98 5.76 1.63 -10.99
C TYR A 98 6.26 0.76 -12.13
N ALA A 99 7.19 -0.16 -11.85
CA ALA A 99 7.71 -1.10 -12.83
C ALA A 99 6.62 -2.04 -13.37
N VAL A 100 5.69 -2.49 -12.52
CA VAL A 100 4.53 -3.29 -12.97
C VAL A 100 3.63 -2.49 -13.91
N LEU A 101 3.37 -1.23 -13.59
CA LEU A 101 2.59 -0.34 -14.46
C LEU A 101 3.27 -0.09 -15.81
N GLU A 102 4.58 0.14 -15.81
CA GLU A 102 5.36 0.32 -17.05
C GLU A 102 5.32 -0.95 -17.91
N ASP A 103 5.54 -2.10 -17.31
CA ASP A 103 5.51 -3.38 -18.02
C ASP A 103 4.12 -3.63 -18.65
N ALA A 104 3.06 -3.39 -17.91
CA ALA A 104 1.69 -3.52 -18.41
C ALA A 104 1.41 -2.55 -19.56
N TYR A 105 1.94 -1.32 -19.50
CA TYR A 105 1.79 -0.33 -20.56
C TYR A 105 2.58 -0.70 -21.81
N GLU A 106 3.83 -1.10 -21.67
CA GLU A 106 4.72 -1.45 -22.77
C GLU A 106 4.26 -2.72 -23.52
N HIS A 107 3.72 -3.68 -22.78
CA HIS A 107 3.30 -4.98 -23.33
C HIS A 107 1.78 -5.12 -23.45
N TYR A 108 1.06 -4.00 -23.42
CA TYR A 108 -0.41 -3.97 -23.47
C TYR A 108 -1.00 -4.78 -24.62
N ASP A 109 -0.40 -4.66 -25.82
CA ASP A 109 -0.88 -5.33 -27.02
C ASP A 109 -0.68 -6.86 -27.00
N ARG A 110 0.08 -7.36 -26.04
CA ARG A 110 0.32 -8.80 -25.84
C ARG A 110 -0.67 -9.44 -24.87
N GLU A 111 -1.44 -8.64 -24.15
CA GLU A 111 -2.44 -9.14 -23.23
C GLU A 111 -3.70 -9.58 -24.00
N ASP A 112 -4.23 -10.74 -23.60
CA ASP A 112 -5.49 -11.22 -24.14
C ASP A 112 -6.67 -10.53 -23.40
N SER A 113 -7.38 -9.69 -24.14
CA SER A 113 -8.59 -9.00 -23.66
C SER A 113 -8.45 -8.29 -22.30
N PRO A 114 -7.54 -7.33 -22.15
CA PRO A 114 -7.38 -6.63 -20.88
C PRO A 114 -8.67 -5.89 -20.48
N LEU A 115 -8.98 -5.88 -19.19
CA LEU A 115 -10.18 -5.25 -18.63
C LEU A 115 -10.13 -3.71 -18.65
N TYR A 116 -8.99 -3.13 -18.93
CA TYR A 116 -8.74 -1.70 -18.88
C TYR A 116 -8.14 -1.21 -20.21
N PRO A 117 -8.48 0.00 -20.67
CA PRO A 117 -7.82 0.59 -21.83
C PRO A 117 -6.38 1.02 -21.47
N ARG A 118 -5.50 0.99 -22.46
CA ARG A 118 -4.09 1.39 -22.31
C ARG A 118 -3.93 2.79 -21.72
N GLU A 119 -4.82 3.71 -22.06
CA GLU A 119 -4.78 5.09 -21.58
C GLU A 119 -4.86 5.22 -20.06
N LEU A 120 -5.61 4.34 -19.38
CA LEU A 120 -5.66 4.34 -17.91
C LEU A 120 -4.29 4.01 -17.29
N LEU A 121 -3.53 3.12 -17.90
CA LEU A 121 -2.15 2.83 -17.45
C LEU A 121 -1.26 4.06 -17.61
N ARG A 122 -1.38 4.78 -18.71
CA ARG A 122 -0.63 6.02 -18.94
C ARG A 122 -0.99 7.09 -17.92
N GLU A 123 -2.27 7.26 -17.63
CA GLU A 123 -2.75 8.20 -16.62
C GLU A 123 -2.21 7.86 -15.22
N LEU A 124 -2.18 6.57 -14.87
CA LEU A 124 -1.59 6.11 -13.61
C LEU A 124 -0.08 6.32 -13.55
N LEU A 125 0.63 6.05 -14.64
CA LEU A 125 2.07 6.33 -14.74
C LEU A 125 2.37 7.82 -14.54
N LEU A 126 1.57 8.69 -15.16
CA LEU A 126 1.71 10.12 -14.96
C LEU A 126 1.35 10.53 -13.53
N GLY A 127 0.26 10.03 -12.99
CA GLY A 127 -0.24 10.38 -11.66
C GLY A 127 0.65 9.91 -10.51
N LEU A 128 1.34 8.79 -10.69
CA LEU A 128 2.20 8.19 -9.66
C LEU A 128 3.70 8.47 -9.88
N HIS A 129 4.08 9.16 -10.95
CA HIS A 129 5.48 9.42 -11.24
C HIS A 129 6.19 10.12 -10.09
N SER A 130 5.61 11.19 -9.56
CA SER A 130 6.24 11.95 -8.45
C SER A 130 6.41 11.11 -7.20
N MET A 131 5.40 10.30 -6.85
CA MET A 131 5.42 9.40 -5.70
C MET A 131 6.51 8.33 -5.81
N CYS A 132 6.68 7.74 -7.00
CA CYS A 132 7.54 6.57 -7.19
C CYS A 132 8.95 6.93 -7.63
N ARG A 133 9.13 7.95 -8.45
CA ARG A 133 10.42 8.31 -9.08
C ARG A 133 10.77 9.79 -9.02
N GLY A 134 9.82 10.67 -8.74
CA GLY A 134 10.01 12.11 -8.71
C GLY A 134 10.35 12.64 -7.33
N ALA A 135 10.00 13.90 -7.11
CA ALA A 135 10.32 14.64 -5.90
C ALA A 135 9.69 14.05 -4.63
N GLU A 136 8.51 13.45 -4.74
CA GLU A 136 7.81 12.87 -3.61
C GLU A 136 8.29 11.45 -3.25
N SER A 137 9.15 10.85 -4.07
CA SER A 137 9.68 9.51 -3.83
C SER A 137 10.47 9.40 -2.51
N VAL A 138 10.99 10.51 -2.03
CA VAL A 138 11.68 10.60 -0.73
C VAL A 138 10.77 10.20 0.44
N TYR A 139 9.46 10.41 0.30
CA TYR A 139 8.47 10.06 1.33
C TYR A 139 7.91 8.65 1.16
N PHE A 140 7.83 8.16 -0.07
CA PHE A 140 7.02 6.97 -0.39
C PHE A 140 7.83 5.79 -0.93
N ASN A 141 8.95 6.04 -1.60
CA ASN A 141 9.71 4.97 -2.24
C ASN A 141 10.81 4.44 -1.35
N GLY A 142 10.56 3.34 -0.72
CA GLY A 142 11.55 2.62 0.08
C GLY A 142 10.91 1.83 1.20
N ARG A 143 11.74 1.11 1.91
CA ARG A 143 11.31 0.22 3.00
C ARG A 143 11.04 1.02 4.27
N THR A 144 10.18 0.49 5.10
CA THR A 144 9.90 1.05 6.42
C THR A 144 11.18 1.04 7.25
N ASN A 145 11.56 2.21 7.76
CA ASN A 145 12.80 2.40 8.49
C ASN A 145 12.60 2.99 9.89
N ILE A 146 11.40 2.86 10.45
CA ILE A 146 11.02 3.59 11.66
C ILE A 146 10.67 2.69 12.81
N THR A 147 11.12 3.11 14.00
CA THR A 147 10.57 2.66 15.27
C THR A 147 9.39 3.56 15.66
N SER A 148 8.40 3.00 16.36
CA SER A 148 7.17 3.72 16.74
C SER A 148 7.41 5.05 17.48
N ALA A 149 8.49 5.15 18.26
CA ALA A 149 8.84 6.37 18.99
C ALA A 149 9.35 7.50 18.08
N ARG A 150 10.17 7.17 17.08
CA ARG A 150 10.64 8.14 16.08
C ARG A 150 9.53 8.64 15.19
N PHE A 151 8.55 7.81 14.94
CA PHE A 151 7.42 8.09 14.09
C PHE A 151 6.60 9.29 14.55
N LEU A 152 6.27 9.35 15.84
CA LEU A 152 5.47 10.44 16.40
C LEU A 152 6.17 11.81 16.30
N VAL A 153 7.49 11.83 16.43
CA VAL A 153 8.25 13.09 16.43
C VAL A 153 8.52 13.60 15.01
N PHE A 154 8.90 12.72 14.10
CA PHE A 154 9.32 13.12 12.74
C PHE A 154 8.16 13.18 11.75
N GLY A 155 7.17 12.29 11.85
CA GLY A 155 6.01 12.30 10.98
C GLY A 155 5.20 13.58 11.05
N VAL A 156 5.03 14.16 12.24
CA VAL A 156 4.33 15.43 12.42
C VAL A 156 5.10 16.58 11.76
N LYS A 157 6.42 16.58 11.85
CA LYS A 157 7.26 17.62 11.24
C LYS A 157 7.19 17.59 9.72
N ASP A 158 7.29 16.39 9.12
CA ASP A 158 7.18 16.22 7.68
C ASP A 158 5.78 16.55 7.16
N LEU A 159 4.74 16.22 7.93
CA LEU A 159 3.35 16.58 7.62
C LEU A 159 3.14 18.07 7.54
N ILE A 160 3.75 18.86 8.41
CA ILE A 160 3.62 20.31 8.43
C ILE A 160 4.20 20.95 7.15
N HIS A 161 5.26 20.37 6.61
CA HIS A 161 5.97 20.91 5.45
C HIS A 161 5.53 20.32 4.11
N ALA A 162 4.73 19.24 4.09
CA ALA A 162 4.25 18.61 2.88
C ALA A 162 3.12 19.42 2.21
N ASN A 163 2.99 19.31 0.88
CA ASN A 163 1.81 19.83 0.20
C ASN A 163 0.56 19.01 0.60
N SER A 164 -0.65 19.50 0.26
CA SER A 164 -1.90 18.91 0.75
C SER A 164 -2.08 17.44 0.32
N SER A 165 -1.73 17.09 -0.93
CA SER A 165 -1.85 15.70 -1.42
C SER A 165 -0.92 14.74 -0.70
N VAL A 166 0.34 15.15 -0.53
CA VAL A 166 1.34 14.38 0.22
C VAL A 166 0.94 14.27 1.69
N LYS A 167 0.46 15.38 2.27
CA LYS A 167 0.02 15.44 3.67
C LYS A 167 -1.10 14.44 3.95
N ASP A 168 -2.12 14.38 3.11
CA ASP A 168 -3.25 13.48 3.27
C ASP A 168 -2.83 12.01 3.16
N ALA A 169 -1.99 11.68 2.18
CA ALA A 169 -1.47 10.33 2.00
C ALA A 169 -0.55 9.91 3.16
N LEU A 170 0.35 10.78 3.60
CA LEU A 170 1.22 10.52 4.74
C LEU A 170 0.42 10.35 6.03
N LEU A 171 -0.58 11.20 6.26
CA LEU A 171 -1.46 11.09 7.44
C LEU A 171 -2.23 9.77 7.42
N PHE A 172 -2.77 9.38 6.27
CA PHE A 172 -3.49 8.13 6.11
C PHE A 172 -2.60 6.92 6.41
N ASN A 173 -1.40 6.90 5.86
CA ASN A 173 -0.41 5.85 6.08
C ASN A 173 0.06 5.82 7.56
N LEU A 174 0.21 7.01 8.17
CA LEU A 174 0.56 7.16 9.57
C LEU A 174 -0.49 6.56 10.51
N LEU A 175 -1.75 6.92 10.32
CA LEU A 175 -2.85 6.43 11.16
C LEU A 175 -3.00 4.92 11.05
N SER A 176 -2.83 4.36 9.85
CA SER A 176 -2.84 2.92 9.64
C SER A 176 -1.71 2.22 10.38
N TYR A 177 -0.48 2.76 10.31
CA TYR A 177 0.67 2.21 11.02
C TYR A 177 0.47 2.25 12.54
N LEU A 178 -0.03 3.35 13.08
CA LEU A 178 -0.33 3.46 14.51
C LEU A 178 -1.40 2.47 14.96
N SER A 179 -2.44 2.28 14.18
CA SER A 179 -3.49 1.30 14.47
C SER A 179 -2.92 -0.11 14.52
N ASP A 180 -2.05 -0.46 13.56
CA ASP A 180 -1.38 -1.76 13.53
C ASP A 180 -0.50 -1.98 14.77
N GLN A 181 0.27 -0.96 15.19
CA GLN A 181 1.12 -1.04 16.37
C GLN A 181 0.32 -1.18 17.66
N LEU A 182 -0.82 -0.52 17.77
CA LEU A 182 -1.68 -0.63 18.94
C LEU A 182 -2.32 -2.01 19.04
N LEU A 183 -2.78 -2.56 17.92
CA LEU A 183 -3.39 -3.88 17.86
C LEU A 183 -2.38 -5.01 18.18
N THR A 184 -1.14 -4.88 17.70
CA THR A 184 -0.12 -5.91 17.92
C THR A 184 0.51 -5.84 19.30
N LYS A 185 0.61 -4.66 19.93
CA LYS A 185 1.20 -4.48 21.26
C LYS A 185 0.19 -4.47 22.39
N GLY A 186 -1.07 -4.22 22.10
CA GLY A 186 -2.14 -4.19 23.10
C GLY A 186 -2.57 -5.56 23.62
N ASN A 187 -2.13 -6.64 22.99
CA ASN A 187 -2.43 -8.02 23.37
C ASN A 187 -1.27 -8.70 24.13
N THR A 188 -0.31 -7.97 24.55
CA THR A 188 0.71 -8.39 25.51
C THR A 188 0.49 -7.66 26.84
#